data_8358770947d08158d5c3771a89e5b2ac
#
_entry.id   8358770947d08158d5c3771a89e5b2ac
#
_cell.length_a   1.000
_cell.length_b   1.000
_cell.length_c   1.000
_cell.angle_alpha   90.00
_cell.angle_beta   90.00
_cell.angle_gamma   90.00
#
_symmetry.space_group_name_H-M   'P 1'
#
loop_
_entity.id
_entity.type
_entity.pdbx_description
1 polymer ?
#
loop_
_entity_poly.entity_id
_entity_poly.type
_entity_poly.pdbx_seq_one_letter_code
_entity_poly.pdbx_strand_id
1 'polypeptide(L)'
;MWTGRFWNAAQQKVPEGGTIAPMIIASDKTQLTQFLGSKSAYPVYLTLGNIPKALHRQPGARACILVTYLSVDKLAKDNFSKTTLKLRNYQLLHHSMAEVLGPLKAAGDPRGPGIEMVGGDAAYVVLINLFASFCCLLPGLS
;
A
#
# COMPACT_ATOMS: atom_id res chain seq x y z
N MET A 1 -5.14 -6.72 -14.91
CA MET A 1 -5.37 -7.34 -13.59
C MET A 1 -6.76 -7.97 -13.50
N TRP A 2 -7.81 -7.30 -13.93
CA TRP A 2 -9.23 -7.73 -13.89
C TRP A 2 -9.63 -8.83 -14.89
N THR A 3 -8.78 -9.21 -15.83
CA THR A 3 -8.99 -10.35 -16.74
C THR A 3 -8.41 -11.67 -16.23
N GLY A 4 -7.81 -11.68 -15.04
CA GLY A 4 -7.16 -12.88 -14.49
C GLY A 4 -8.15 -13.81 -13.78
N ARG A 5 -7.87 -15.11 -13.81
CA ARG A 5 -8.66 -16.13 -13.08
C ARG A 5 -8.83 -15.82 -11.59
N PHE A 6 -7.80 -15.24 -10.99
CA PHE A 6 -7.81 -14.80 -9.59
C PHE A 6 -8.90 -13.78 -9.34
N TRP A 7 -9.04 -12.77 -10.24
CA TRP A 7 -10.06 -11.74 -10.11
C TRP A 7 -11.46 -12.33 -10.12
N ASN A 8 -11.74 -13.20 -11.08
CA ASN A 8 -13.04 -13.87 -11.17
C ASN A 8 -13.36 -14.69 -9.92
N ALA A 9 -12.39 -15.45 -9.43
CA ALA A 9 -12.56 -16.26 -8.22
C ALA A 9 -12.77 -15.39 -6.96
N ALA A 10 -12.12 -14.23 -6.87
CA ALA A 10 -12.30 -13.31 -5.77
C ALA A 10 -13.67 -12.59 -5.86
N GLN A 11 -14.07 -12.15 -7.05
CA GLN A 11 -15.36 -11.49 -7.27
C GLN A 11 -16.55 -12.39 -6.95
N GLN A 12 -16.45 -13.68 -7.20
CA GLN A 12 -17.50 -14.66 -6.84
C GLN A 12 -17.74 -14.80 -5.33
N LYS A 13 -16.78 -14.38 -4.50
CA LYS A 13 -16.90 -14.41 -3.03
C LYS A 13 -17.48 -13.14 -2.44
N VAL A 14 -17.67 -12.11 -3.26
CA VAL A 14 -18.22 -10.83 -2.84
C VAL A 14 -19.73 -10.91 -2.89
N PRO A 15 -20.46 -10.39 -1.88
CA PRO A 15 -21.92 -10.31 -1.90
C PRO A 15 -22.45 -9.61 -3.14
N GLU A 16 -23.71 -9.90 -3.49
CA GLU A 16 -24.37 -9.27 -4.62
C GLU A 16 -24.38 -7.74 -4.49
N GLY A 17 -24.07 -7.03 -5.56
CA GLY A 17 -23.90 -5.57 -5.55
C GLY A 17 -22.53 -5.06 -5.08
N GLY A 18 -21.66 -5.96 -4.61
CA GLY A 18 -20.30 -5.58 -4.20
C GLY A 18 -19.27 -5.70 -5.31
N THR A 19 -18.23 -4.90 -5.27
CA THR A 19 -17.07 -4.99 -6.17
C THR A 19 -15.76 -4.98 -5.39
N ILE A 20 -14.71 -5.55 -5.99
CA ILE A 20 -13.38 -5.58 -5.41
C ILE A 20 -12.60 -4.33 -5.80
N ALA A 21 -12.02 -3.67 -4.81
CA ALA A 21 -11.02 -2.62 -5.01
C ALA A 21 -9.64 -3.13 -4.58
N PRO A 22 -8.83 -3.68 -5.50
CA PRO A 22 -7.49 -4.14 -5.16
C PRO A 22 -6.60 -2.94 -4.90
N MET A 23 -6.09 -2.82 -3.70
CA MET A 23 -5.12 -1.80 -3.35
C MET A 23 -3.71 -2.30 -3.58
N ILE A 24 -2.92 -1.48 -4.25
CA ILE A 24 -1.51 -1.70 -4.49
C ILE A 24 -0.74 -0.69 -3.66
N ILE A 25 0.09 -1.20 -2.76
CA ILE A 25 0.96 -0.39 -1.91
C ILE A 25 2.37 -0.55 -2.44
N ALA A 26 3.01 0.57 -2.74
CA ALA A 26 4.39 0.62 -3.19
C ALA A 26 5.20 1.49 -2.23
N SER A 27 6.38 1.01 -1.86
CA SER A 27 7.30 1.77 -1.01
C SER A 27 8.73 1.48 -1.46
N ASP A 28 9.50 2.55 -1.66
CA ASP A 28 10.91 2.46 -2.03
C ASP A 28 11.70 3.57 -1.35
N LYS A 29 12.87 3.21 -0.84
CA LYS A 29 13.78 4.17 -0.23
C LYS A 29 14.47 4.98 -1.30
N THR A 30 14.16 6.26 -1.38
CA THR A 30 14.72 7.19 -2.36
C THR A 30 15.74 8.12 -1.70
N GLN A 31 16.89 8.27 -2.32
CA GLN A 31 17.90 9.25 -1.92
C GLN A 31 17.50 10.63 -2.44
N LEU A 32 17.37 11.61 -1.54
CA LEU A 32 16.94 12.97 -1.87
C LEU A 32 18.09 13.89 -2.27
N THR A 33 19.29 13.65 -1.73
CA THR A 33 20.46 14.48 -1.98
C THR A 33 21.64 13.65 -2.43
N GLN A 34 22.30 14.08 -3.53
CA GLN A 34 23.49 13.40 -4.05
C GLN A 34 24.79 14.08 -3.62
N PHE A 35 24.80 15.39 -3.39
CA PHE A 35 26.01 16.18 -3.20
C PHE A 35 26.25 16.71 -1.78
N LEU A 36 25.22 16.93 -1.00
CA LEU A 36 25.33 17.45 0.37
C LEU A 36 24.42 16.66 1.34
N GLY A 37 25.04 15.71 2.02
CA GLY A 37 24.38 14.86 3.01
C GLY A 37 23.63 13.68 2.38
N SER A 38 23.60 12.56 3.08
CA SER A 38 22.90 11.33 2.67
C SER A 38 21.43 11.35 3.15
N LYS A 39 20.68 12.37 2.78
CA LYS A 39 19.26 12.42 3.15
C LYS A 39 18.46 11.49 2.24
N SER A 40 17.65 10.65 2.85
CA SER A 40 16.77 9.71 2.17
C SER A 40 15.34 9.92 2.65
N ALA A 41 14.38 9.60 1.80
CA ALA A 41 12.98 9.48 2.16
C ALA A 41 12.50 8.05 1.90
N TYR A 42 11.50 7.62 2.64
CA TYR A 42 10.89 6.32 2.46
C TYR A 42 9.37 6.51 2.28
N PRO A 43 8.95 6.99 1.10
CA PRO A 43 7.55 7.23 0.80
C PRO A 43 6.78 5.92 0.68
N VAL A 44 5.51 5.97 1.09
CA VAL A 44 4.53 4.91 0.88
C VAL A 44 3.44 5.44 -0.03
N TYR A 45 3.28 4.82 -1.17
CA TYR A 45 2.27 5.15 -2.14
C TYR A 45 1.15 4.12 -2.17
N LEU A 46 -0.05 4.58 -2.42
CA LEU A 46 -1.25 3.77 -2.60
C LEU A 46 -1.84 4.03 -3.98
N THR A 47 -2.25 2.97 -4.64
CA THR A 47 -3.02 3.05 -5.88
C THR A 47 -4.03 1.92 -5.98
N LEU A 48 -5.03 2.07 -6.82
CA LEU A 48 -6.06 1.06 -7.08
C LEU A 48 -5.73 0.30 -8.36
N GLY A 49 -5.77 -1.03 -8.30
CA GLY A 49 -5.53 -1.88 -9.46
C GLY A 49 -6.64 -1.86 -10.51
N ASN A 50 -7.80 -1.26 -10.19
CA ASN A 50 -8.92 -1.05 -11.14
C ASN A 50 -8.66 0.10 -12.11
N ILE A 51 -7.75 1.03 -11.73
CA ILE A 51 -7.46 2.19 -12.56
C ILE A 51 -6.82 1.74 -13.88
N PRO A 52 -7.31 2.19 -15.03
CA PRO A 52 -6.72 1.86 -16.32
C PRO A 52 -5.26 2.29 -16.41
N LYS A 53 -4.45 1.46 -17.08
CA LYS A 53 -3.01 1.72 -17.25
C LYS A 53 -2.71 3.07 -17.90
N ALA A 54 -3.60 3.55 -18.78
CA ALA A 54 -3.47 4.85 -19.41
C ALA A 54 -3.50 6.00 -18.40
N LEU A 55 -4.37 5.92 -17.38
CA LEU A 55 -4.45 6.90 -16.29
C LEU A 55 -3.27 6.80 -15.35
N HIS A 56 -2.78 5.59 -15.06
CA HIS A 56 -1.56 5.40 -14.24
C HIS A 56 -0.34 6.11 -14.82
N ARG A 57 -0.26 6.25 -16.13
CA ARG A 57 0.87 6.90 -16.82
C ARG A 57 0.77 8.42 -16.87
N GLN A 58 -0.33 8.98 -16.43
CA GLN A 58 -0.57 10.43 -16.42
C GLN A 58 -0.31 10.98 -15.02
N PRO A 59 0.79 11.72 -14.77
CA PRO A 59 1.08 12.26 -13.43
C PRO A 59 -0.04 13.15 -12.89
N GLY A 60 -0.72 13.90 -13.77
CA GLY A 60 -1.83 14.78 -13.41
C GLY A 60 -3.12 14.06 -13.02
N ALA A 61 -3.28 12.78 -13.36
CA ALA A 61 -4.47 11.99 -13.04
C ALA A 61 -4.55 11.56 -11.57
N ARG A 62 -3.48 11.78 -10.79
CA ARG A 62 -3.38 11.42 -9.36
C ARG A 62 -3.78 9.96 -9.08
N ALA A 63 -3.51 9.07 -10.02
CA ALA A 63 -3.82 7.65 -9.89
C ALA A 63 -3.01 6.96 -8.77
N CYS A 64 -1.95 7.59 -8.31
CA CYS A 64 -1.11 7.15 -7.20
C CYS A 64 -1.06 8.25 -6.14
N ILE A 65 -1.36 7.91 -4.90
CA ILE A 65 -1.46 8.84 -3.79
C ILE A 65 -0.33 8.55 -2.81
N LEU A 66 0.40 9.59 -2.40
CA LEU A 66 1.35 9.50 -1.30
C LEU A 66 0.56 9.44 0.01
N VAL A 67 0.70 8.35 0.75
CA VAL A 67 0.00 8.12 2.02
C VAL A 67 0.81 8.66 3.19
N THR A 68 2.10 8.34 3.23
CA THR A 68 3.00 8.74 4.32
C THR A 68 4.47 8.60 3.93
N TYR A 69 5.33 9.12 4.79
CA TYR A 69 6.76 8.80 4.81
C TYR A 69 7.07 7.96 6.04
N LEU A 70 7.75 6.84 5.85
CA LEU A 70 8.29 6.06 6.96
C LEU A 70 9.61 6.67 7.43
N SER A 71 9.93 6.50 8.72
CA SER A 71 11.20 6.96 9.26
C SER A 71 12.37 6.26 8.58
N VAL A 72 13.37 7.05 8.24
CA VAL A 72 14.65 6.57 7.72
C VAL A 72 15.74 6.57 8.77
N ASP A 73 15.43 6.99 9.99
CA ASP A 73 16.37 7.07 11.09
C ASP A 73 16.86 5.68 11.45
N LYS A 74 18.16 5.59 11.64
CA LYS A 74 18.78 4.35 12.09
C LYS A 74 18.69 4.30 13.61
N LEU A 75 18.27 3.15 14.14
CA LEU A 75 18.37 2.89 15.56
C LEU A 75 19.84 3.00 16.01
N ALA A 76 20.04 3.60 17.19
CA ALA A 76 21.38 3.73 17.78
C ALA A 76 22.03 2.35 17.92
N LYS A 77 23.28 2.25 17.49
CA LYS A 77 24.01 0.97 17.44
C LYS A 77 24.61 0.56 18.78
N ASP A 78 24.59 1.45 19.75
CA ASP A 78 25.51 1.42 20.89
C ASP A 78 25.35 0.21 21.83
N ASN A 79 24.21 -0.52 21.76
CA ASN A 79 23.94 -1.63 22.69
C ASN A 79 23.34 -2.89 22.04
N PHE A 80 23.34 -3.00 20.72
CA PHE A 80 22.65 -4.11 20.05
C PHE A 80 23.54 -4.85 19.05
N SER A 81 23.40 -6.18 19.02
CA SER A 81 24.01 -6.99 17.95
C SER A 81 23.42 -6.62 16.58
N LYS A 82 24.15 -6.88 15.49
CA LYS A 82 23.66 -6.63 14.12
C LYS A 82 22.34 -7.33 13.84
N THR A 83 22.16 -8.54 14.34
CA THR A 83 20.94 -9.34 14.19
C THR A 83 19.76 -8.69 14.92
N THR A 84 19.98 -8.23 16.15
CA THR A 84 18.96 -7.55 16.95
C THR A 84 18.52 -6.23 16.31
N LEU A 85 19.47 -5.45 15.78
CA LEU A 85 19.18 -4.21 15.05
C LEU A 85 18.33 -4.49 13.80
N LYS A 86 18.68 -5.52 13.02
CA LYS A 86 17.90 -5.92 11.84
C LYS A 86 16.47 -6.27 12.24
N LEU A 87 16.29 -7.09 13.27
CA LEU A 87 14.97 -7.49 13.76
C LEU A 87 14.14 -6.28 14.21
N ARG A 88 14.73 -5.36 14.98
CA ARG A 88 14.05 -4.16 15.45
C ARG A 88 13.64 -3.22 14.32
N ASN A 89 14.49 -3.06 13.30
CA ASN A 89 14.14 -2.29 12.12
C ASN A 89 12.94 -2.90 11.38
N TYR A 90 12.88 -4.23 11.27
CA TYR A 90 11.70 -4.90 10.70
C TYR A 90 10.45 -4.70 11.56
N GLN A 91 10.56 -4.84 12.88
CA GLN A 91 9.45 -4.60 13.79
C GLN A 91 8.92 -3.17 13.68
N LEU A 92 9.83 -2.18 13.63
CA LEU A 92 9.45 -0.79 13.44
C LEU A 92 8.72 -0.56 12.11
N LEU A 93 9.26 -1.11 11.01
CA LEU A 93 8.62 -1.03 9.71
C LEU A 93 7.22 -1.65 9.71
N HIS A 94 7.09 -2.86 10.23
CA HIS A 94 5.81 -3.56 10.30
C HIS A 94 4.80 -2.83 11.19
N HIS A 95 5.24 -2.31 12.34
CA HIS A 95 4.38 -1.55 13.23
C HIS A 95 3.89 -0.26 12.57
N SER A 96 4.81 0.52 11.99
CA SER A 96 4.46 1.74 11.26
C SER A 96 3.48 1.47 10.11
N MET A 97 3.69 0.40 9.36
CA MET A 97 2.77 0.01 8.28
C MET A 97 1.42 -0.45 8.82
N ALA A 98 1.38 -1.16 9.94
CA ALA A 98 0.13 -1.59 10.56
C ALA A 98 -0.73 -0.39 11.01
N GLU A 99 -0.11 0.63 11.58
CA GLU A 99 -0.78 1.89 11.95
C GLU A 99 -1.32 2.62 10.71
N VAL A 100 -0.47 2.82 9.71
CA VAL A 100 -0.83 3.53 8.47
C VAL A 100 -1.96 2.82 7.72
N LEU A 101 -1.94 1.49 7.71
CA LEU A 101 -2.93 0.68 6.99
C LEU A 101 -4.12 0.26 7.86
N GLY A 102 -4.16 0.68 9.13
CA GLY A 102 -5.25 0.38 10.05
C GLY A 102 -6.63 0.68 9.49
N PRO A 103 -6.90 1.90 8.98
CA PRO A 103 -8.18 2.25 8.37
C PRO A 103 -8.55 1.37 7.17
N LEU A 104 -7.56 1.02 6.34
CA LEU A 104 -7.77 0.15 5.18
C LEU A 104 -8.09 -1.29 5.61
N LYS A 105 -7.47 -1.77 6.67
CA LYS A 105 -7.76 -3.08 7.25
C LYS A 105 -9.18 -3.14 7.80
N ALA A 106 -9.61 -2.09 8.51
CA ALA A 106 -10.97 -1.98 9.02
C ALA A 106 -12.01 -1.95 7.89
N ALA A 107 -11.73 -1.18 6.83
CA ALA A 107 -12.59 -1.09 5.66
C ALA A 107 -12.64 -2.37 4.82
N GLY A 108 -11.57 -3.19 4.89
CA GLY A 108 -11.45 -4.45 4.16
C GLY A 108 -11.94 -5.67 4.93
N ASP A 109 -12.51 -5.50 6.11
CA ASP A 109 -13.05 -6.64 6.88
C ASP A 109 -14.23 -7.26 6.12
N PRO A 110 -14.15 -8.55 5.74
CA PRO A 110 -15.24 -9.21 5.01
C PRO A 110 -16.54 -9.32 5.83
N ARG A 111 -16.48 -9.10 7.13
CA ARG A 111 -17.64 -9.05 8.03
C ARG A 111 -18.18 -7.62 8.23
N GLY A 112 -17.44 -6.63 7.75
CA GLY A 112 -17.81 -5.22 7.82
C GLY A 112 -18.77 -4.81 6.71
N PRO A 113 -19.38 -3.61 6.84
CA PRO A 113 -20.32 -3.09 5.86
C PRO A 113 -19.69 -2.75 4.51
N GLY A 114 -18.35 -2.84 4.40
CA GLY A 114 -17.64 -2.33 3.23
C GLY A 114 -17.59 -0.79 3.21
N ILE A 115 -17.17 -0.24 2.08
CA ILE A 115 -17.20 1.21 1.84
C ILE A 115 -18.19 1.48 0.73
N GLU A 116 -19.23 2.26 1.02
CA GLU A 116 -20.13 2.76 -0.01
C GLU A 116 -19.46 3.87 -0.81
N MET A 117 -19.45 3.72 -2.12
CA MET A 117 -18.96 4.74 -3.05
C MET A 117 -19.95 4.93 -4.19
N VAL A 118 -20.00 6.15 -4.69
CA VAL A 118 -20.79 6.46 -5.88
C VAL A 118 -19.93 6.20 -7.11
N GLY A 119 -20.38 5.34 -8.00
CA GLY A 119 -19.75 5.10 -9.30
C GLY A 119 -19.84 6.32 -10.22
N GLY A 120 -19.07 6.32 -11.31
CA GLY A 120 -19.12 7.39 -12.32
C GLY A 120 -20.46 7.52 -13.04
N ASP A 121 -21.32 6.51 -12.92
CA ASP A 121 -22.70 6.45 -13.40
C ASP A 121 -23.75 6.88 -12.35
N ALA A 122 -23.29 7.43 -11.23
CA ALA A 122 -24.09 7.79 -10.04
C ALA A 122 -24.76 6.60 -9.34
N ALA A 123 -24.45 5.36 -9.70
CA ALA A 123 -24.88 4.18 -8.97
C ALA A 123 -24.07 3.99 -7.69
N TYR A 124 -24.74 3.54 -6.62
CA TYR A 124 -24.03 3.17 -5.39
C TYR A 124 -23.37 1.81 -5.57
N VAL A 125 -22.10 1.75 -5.24
CA VAL A 125 -21.32 0.51 -5.26
C VAL A 125 -20.69 0.30 -3.89
N VAL A 126 -20.89 -0.87 -3.31
CA VAL A 126 -20.19 -1.27 -2.10
C VAL A 126 -18.82 -1.81 -2.49
N LEU A 127 -17.76 -1.10 -2.10
CA LEU A 127 -16.39 -1.55 -2.30
C LEU A 127 -15.98 -2.44 -1.14
N ILE A 128 -15.68 -3.70 -1.45
CA ILE A 128 -15.09 -4.62 -0.49
C ILE A 128 -13.60 -4.70 -0.77
N ASN A 129 -12.79 -4.22 0.17
CA ASN A 129 -11.35 -4.27 0.09
C ASN A 129 -10.84 -5.68 0.38
N LEU A 130 -10.63 -6.48 -0.65
CA LEU A 130 -10.15 -7.85 -0.45
C LEU A 130 -8.63 -8.04 -0.54
N PHE A 131 -7.85 -7.06 -1.00
CA PHE A 131 -6.41 -7.29 -1.17
C PHE A 131 -5.54 -6.03 -1.12
N ALA A 132 -4.65 -6.01 -0.12
CA ALA A 132 -3.44 -5.22 -0.20
C ALA A 132 -2.33 -6.09 -0.82
N SER A 133 -2.00 -5.87 -2.09
CA SER A 133 -0.78 -6.42 -2.67
C SER A 133 0.38 -5.51 -2.28
N PHE A 134 1.27 -6.01 -1.42
CA PHE A 134 2.43 -5.28 -0.98
C PHE A 134 3.58 -5.49 -1.97
N CYS A 135 3.87 -4.48 -2.77
CA CYS A 135 5.09 -4.45 -3.59
C CYS A 135 6.13 -3.59 -2.87
N CYS A 136 6.92 -4.23 -2.00
CA CYS A 136 8.05 -3.58 -1.35
C CYS A 136 9.32 -3.96 -2.11
N LEU A 137 9.86 -3.04 -2.89
CA LEU A 137 11.23 -3.13 -3.35
C LEU A 137 12.13 -2.76 -2.17
N LEU A 138 12.56 -3.76 -1.41
CA LEU A 138 13.61 -3.59 -0.42
C LEU A 138 14.95 -3.71 -1.14
N PRO A 139 15.68 -2.61 -1.41
CA PRO A 139 17.04 -2.71 -1.85
C PRO A 139 17.89 -3.16 -0.66
N GLY A 140 18.53 -4.30 -0.76
CA GLY A 140 19.57 -4.73 0.17
C GLY A 140 19.25 -5.91 1.07
N LEU A 141 18.70 -6.98 0.50
CA LEU A 141 18.79 -8.34 1.05
C LEU A 141 19.68 -9.17 0.13
N SER A 142 20.96 -8.80 0.06
CA SER A 142 22.04 -9.70 -0.34
C SER A 142 22.95 -9.92 0.86
#